data_37bdc07a681bc221a4121e53d2033a52
#
_entry.id   37bdc07a681bc221a4121e53d2033a52
#
_cell.length_a   1.000
_cell.length_b   1.000
_cell.length_c   1.000
_cell.angle_alpha   90.00
_cell.angle_beta   90.00
_cell.angle_gamma   90.00
#
_symmetry.space_group_name_H-M   'P 1'
#
loop_
_entity.id
_entity.type
_entity.pdbx_description
1 polymer ?
#
loop_
_entity_poly.entity_id
_entity_poly.type
_entity_poly.pdbx_seq_one_letter_code
_entity_poly.pdbx_strand_id
1 'polypeptide(L)'
;MTEESNVNESNEASEVQEDHGSLVAARREKKRQIEERGIDPWGSRFDDRILIGDIRSRLDEVKFQKEDGTLIDLPELHEDPEQRINMRQWRSDNGPGTEIGPQVRAAGRIMLQRDKGKLRFIDIQDWSGKIQLFVGQKQVGESDFELAGLFDLGDLIGVDGRLGVTNTGELTIFAEKLHFLTKSIEPPPAKHVGMTDPELRQRRRYVDLAYNDGVLDRFMNRSK
;
A
#
# COMPACT_ATOMS: atom_id res chain seq x y z
N MET A 1 32.14 1.53 -36.19
CA MET A 1 31.34 0.84 -35.16
C MET A 1 31.02 1.75 -33.95
N THR A 2 31.02 3.07 -34.10
CA THR A 2 30.84 4.03 -32.98
C THR A 2 29.64 5.00 -33.17
N GLU A 3 28.98 5.02 -34.31
CA GLU A 3 27.83 5.92 -34.55
C GLU A 3 26.46 5.26 -34.24
N GLU A 4 26.33 3.94 -34.43
CA GLU A 4 25.06 3.24 -34.16
C GLU A 4 24.77 3.07 -32.66
N SER A 5 25.79 2.99 -31.80
CA SER A 5 25.61 2.92 -30.34
C SER A 5 25.13 4.23 -29.73
N ASN A 6 25.54 5.37 -30.30
CA ASN A 6 25.18 6.70 -29.79
C ASN A 6 23.73 7.09 -30.16
N VAL A 7 23.20 6.58 -31.25
CA VAL A 7 21.82 6.83 -31.71
C VAL A 7 20.81 6.02 -30.87
N ASN A 8 21.16 4.81 -30.46
CA ASN A 8 20.30 3.98 -29.62
C ASN A 8 20.18 4.54 -28.19
N GLU A 9 21.30 4.97 -27.57
CA GLU A 9 21.26 5.57 -26.23
C GLU A 9 20.49 6.90 -26.20
N SER A 10 20.58 7.72 -27.26
CA SER A 10 19.83 8.97 -27.36
C SER A 10 18.31 8.72 -27.57
N ASN A 11 17.91 7.71 -28.30
CA ASN A 11 16.51 7.34 -28.48
C ASN A 11 15.90 6.73 -27.20
N GLU A 12 16.59 5.85 -26.52
CA GLU A 12 16.13 5.30 -25.24
C GLU A 12 16.00 6.38 -24.17
N ALA A 13 16.95 7.31 -24.09
CA ALA A 13 16.87 8.44 -23.15
C ALA A 13 15.71 9.39 -23.47
N SER A 14 15.39 9.62 -24.75
CA SER A 14 14.26 10.45 -25.14
C SER A 14 12.91 9.78 -24.88
N GLU A 15 12.78 8.48 -25.15
CA GLU A 15 11.57 7.69 -24.84
C GLU A 15 11.30 7.62 -23.33
N VAL A 16 12.34 7.43 -22.50
CA VAL A 16 12.22 7.43 -21.04
C VAL A 16 11.82 8.81 -20.51
N GLN A 17 12.31 9.89 -21.10
CA GLN A 17 11.91 11.26 -20.70
C GLN A 17 10.48 11.61 -21.11
N GLU A 18 10.02 11.19 -22.30
CA GLU A 18 8.65 11.38 -22.77
C GLU A 18 7.66 10.58 -21.92
N ASP A 19 7.99 9.34 -21.55
CA ASP A 19 7.17 8.52 -20.66
C ASP A 19 7.07 9.13 -19.26
N HIS A 20 8.19 9.60 -18.69
CA HIS A 20 8.19 10.30 -17.40
C HIS A 20 7.33 11.57 -17.43
N GLY A 21 7.43 12.39 -18.46
CA GLY A 21 6.61 13.60 -18.64
C GLY A 21 5.12 13.29 -18.71
N SER A 22 4.75 12.24 -19.43
CA SER A 22 3.38 11.74 -19.55
C SER A 22 2.82 11.27 -18.20
N LEU A 23 3.61 10.51 -17.42
CA LEU A 23 3.22 10.05 -16.09
C LEU A 23 3.01 11.21 -15.11
N VAL A 24 3.89 12.21 -15.12
CA VAL A 24 3.75 13.42 -14.29
C VAL A 24 2.48 14.20 -14.67
N ALA A 25 2.19 14.34 -15.98
CA ALA A 25 0.99 15.01 -16.44
C ALA A 25 -0.29 14.27 -15.99
N ALA A 26 -0.34 12.96 -16.13
CA ALA A 26 -1.44 12.12 -15.66
C ALA A 26 -1.68 12.27 -14.14
N ARG A 27 -0.61 12.30 -13.34
CA ARG A 27 -0.70 12.50 -11.89
C ARG A 27 -1.19 13.89 -11.51
N ARG A 28 -0.80 14.93 -12.27
CA ARG A 28 -1.32 16.29 -12.09
C ARG A 28 -2.81 16.37 -12.41
N GLU A 29 -3.26 15.66 -13.44
CA GLU A 29 -4.68 15.58 -13.76
C GLU A 29 -5.48 14.88 -12.66
N LYS A 30 -5.03 13.74 -12.15
CA LYS A 30 -5.65 13.08 -11.00
C LYS A 30 -5.66 13.96 -9.74
N LYS A 31 -4.57 14.73 -9.51
CA LYS A 31 -4.53 15.73 -8.44
C LYS A 31 -5.67 16.74 -8.60
N ARG A 32 -5.88 17.30 -9.80
CA ARG A 32 -6.97 18.25 -10.10
C ARG A 32 -8.34 17.63 -9.79
N GLN A 33 -8.56 16.36 -10.18
CA GLN A 33 -9.80 15.65 -9.90
C GLN A 33 -10.03 15.44 -8.39
N ILE A 34 -8.96 15.25 -7.60
CA ILE A 34 -9.02 15.17 -6.14
C ILE A 34 -9.42 16.55 -5.56
N GLU A 35 -8.82 17.63 -6.05
CA GLU A 35 -9.16 19.01 -5.64
C GLU A 35 -10.62 19.35 -5.96
N GLU A 36 -11.14 18.92 -7.12
CA GLU A 36 -12.55 19.12 -7.51
C GLU A 36 -13.54 18.37 -6.59
N ARG A 37 -13.08 17.34 -5.91
CA ARG A 37 -13.85 16.66 -4.84
C ARG A 37 -13.78 17.38 -3.49
N GLY A 38 -13.11 18.55 -3.42
CA GLY A 38 -12.93 19.33 -2.19
C GLY A 38 -11.89 18.76 -1.23
N ILE A 39 -11.01 17.90 -1.71
CA ILE A 39 -9.94 17.28 -0.92
C ILE A 39 -8.62 18.03 -1.18
N ASP A 40 -7.93 18.46 -0.11
CA ASP A 40 -6.60 19.05 -0.23
C ASP A 40 -5.56 17.96 -0.58
N PRO A 41 -4.89 18.07 -1.74
CA PRO A 41 -3.91 17.07 -2.17
C PRO A 41 -2.51 17.25 -1.58
N TRP A 42 -2.29 18.28 -0.76
CA TRP A 42 -0.97 18.63 -0.22
C TRP A 42 -0.74 18.23 1.23
N GLY A 43 -1.72 17.60 1.80
CA GLY A 43 -1.61 17.03 3.12
C GLY A 43 -2.57 17.65 4.10
N SER A 44 -3.18 16.76 4.85
CA SER A 44 -3.99 17.10 6.01
C SER A 44 -3.48 16.32 7.21
N ARG A 45 -3.81 16.84 8.40
CA ARG A 45 -3.52 16.14 9.64
C ARG A 45 -4.37 14.86 9.71
N PHE A 46 -3.73 13.74 10.06
CA PHE A 46 -4.39 12.46 10.24
C PHE A 46 -4.00 11.89 11.61
N ASP A 47 -4.80 12.25 12.61
CA ASP A 47 -4.56 11.92 14.01
C ASP A 47 -5.03 10.49 14.35
N ASP A 48 -4.61 10.03 15.54
CA ASP A 48 -5.02 8.75 16.14
C ASP A 48 -4.67 7.51 15.29
N ARG A 49 -3.75 7.64 14.34
CA ARG A 49 -3.25 6.51 13.59
C ARG A 49 -2.39 5.60 14.47
N ILE A 50 -2.57 4.30 14.28
CA ILE A 50 -1.73 3.26 14.87
C ILE A 50 -0.63 2.92 13.86
N LEU A 51 0.58 2.67 14.33
CA LEU A 51 1.69 2.22 13.47
C LEU A 51 1.38 0.84 12.88
N ILE A 52 1.79 0.62 11.64
CA ILE A 52 1.53 -0.65 10.95
C ILE A 52 2.15 -1.84 11.70
N GLY A 53 3.35 -1.67 12.27
CA GLY A 53 3.98 -2.70 13.11
C GLY A 53 3.14 -3.07 14.33
N ASP A 54 2.55 -2.06 14.99
CA ASP A 54 1.67 -2.28 16.15
C ASP A 54 0.34 -2.93 15.72
N ILE A 55 -0.21 -2.57 14.55
CA ILE A 55 -1.40 -3.24 13.99
C ILE A 55 -1.10 -4.71 13.71
N ARG A 56 0.06 -5.01 13.13
CA ARG A 56 0.47 -6.39 12.82
C ARG A 56 0.62 -7.24 14.07
N SER A 57 1.10 -6.66 15.19
CA SER A 57 1.22 -7.37 16.47
C SER A 57 -0.13 -7.73 17.11
N ARG A 58 -1.24 -7.16 16.63
CA ARG A 58 -2.60 -7.46 17.09
C ARG A 58 -3.29 -8.60 16.32
N LEU A 59 -2.52 -9.44 15.62
CA LEU A 59 -3.06 -10.59 14.90
C LEU A 59 -3.83 -11.55 15.81
N ASP A 60 -3.39 -11.73 17.05
CA ASP A 60 -4.02 -12.57 18.05
C ASP A 60 -5.42 -12.10 18.48
N GLU A 61 -5.79 -10.83 18.22
CA GLU A 61 -7.13 -10.31 18.41
C GLU A 61 -8.09 -10.70 17.26
N VAL A 62 -7.57 -11.18 16.12
CA VAL A 62 -8.40 -11.66 15.02
C VAL A 62 -8.81 -13.10 15.29
N LYS A 63 -10.12 -13.33 15.39
CA LYS A 63 -10.71 -14.63 15.72
C LYS A 63 -11.75 -15.02 14.68
N PHE A 64 -12.01 -16.30 14.57
CA PHE A 64 -13.14 -16.81 13.82
C PHE A 64 -14.27 -17.16 14.79
N GLN A 65 -15.41 -16.46 14.67
CA GLN A 65 -16.58 -16.69 15.49
C GLN A 65 -17.54 -17.60 14.75
N LYS A 66 -17.82 -18.78 15.31
CA LYS A 66 -18.86 -19.68 14.83
C LYS A 66 -20.25 -19.15 15.09
N GLU A 67 -21.27 -19.71 14.43
CA GLU A 67 -22.67 -19.32 14.63
C GLU A 67 -23.17 -19.57 16.07
N ASP A 68 -22.58 -20.53 16.77
CA ASP A 68 -22.88 -20.81 18.19
C ASP A 68 -22.19 -19.83 19.16
N GLY A 69 -21.43 -18.85 18.65
CA GLY A 69 -20.69 -17.88 19.42
C GLY A 69 -19.28 -18.32 19.85
N THR A 70 -18.89 -19.56 19.56
CA THR A 70 -17.55 -20.07 19.88
C THR A 70 -16.48 -19.31 19.11
N LEU A 71 -15.45 -18.84 19.81
CA LEU A 71 -14.28 -18.19 19.21
C LEU A 71 -13.16 -19.19 18.97
N ILE A 72 -12.61 -19.18 17.78
CA ILE A 72 -11.47 -20.01 17.37
C ILE A 72 -10.31 -19.11 16.98
N ASP A 73 -9.10 -19.45 17.44
CA ASP A 73 -7.88 -18.80 16.99
C ASP A 73 -7.61 -19.11 15.52
N LEU A 74 -7.06 -18.13 14.81
CA LEU A 74 -6.60 -18.38 13.46
C LEU A 74 -5.36 -19.29 13.46
N PRO A 75 -5.13 -20.02 12.37
CA PRO A 75 -3.89 -20.78 12.22
C PRO A 75 -2.69 -19.83 12.13
N GLU A 76 -1.50 -20.37 12.32
CA GLU A 76 -0.26 -19.61 12.13
C GLU A 76 -0.19 -19.07 10.70
N LEU A 77 0.02 -17.75 10.59
CA LEU A 77 0.12 -17.07 9.30
C LEU A 77 1.60 -16.88 8.92
N HIS A 78 1.93 -17.18 7.67
CA HIS A 78 3.26 -16.99 7.13
C HIS A 78 3.32 -15.78 6.20
N GLU A 79 4.38 -14.99 6.30
CA GLU A 79 4.61 -13.87 5.38
C GLU A 79 4.95 -14.35 3.97
N ASP A 80 5.70 -15.45 3.87
CA ASP A 80 6.06 -16.10 2.61
C ASP A 80 4.81 -16.61 1.90
N PRO A 81 4.50 -16.12 0.67
CA PRO A 81 3.35 -16.55 -0.09
C PRO A 81 3.26 -18.05 -0.33
N GLU A 82 4.40 -18.75 -0.43
CA GLU A 82 4.47 -20.20 -0.68
C GLU A 82 4.09 -21.03 0.56
N GLN A 83 4.20 -20.44 1.73
CA GLN A 83 3.86 -21.09 3.01
C GLN A 83 2.50 -20.67 3.55
N ARG A 84 1.80 -19.77 2.87
CA ARG A 84 0.49 -19.26 3.32
C ARG A 84 -0.57 -20.34 3.29
N ILE A 85 -1.39 -20.37 4.33
CA ILE A 85 -2.52 -21.28 4.46
C ILE A 85 -3.68 -20.79 3.59
N ASN A 86 -4.39 -21.73 2.95
CA ASN A 86 -5.63 -21.44 2.28
C ASN A 86 -6.75 -21.22 3.31
N MET A 87 -6.95 -19.97 3.71
CA MET A 87 -7.93 -19.58 4.72
C MET A 87 -9.39 -19.86 4.29
N ARG A 88 -9.66 -19.91 2.99
CA ARG A 88 -10.99 -20.29 2.49
C ARG A 88 -11.30 -21.73 2.86
N GLN A 89 -10.34 -22.65 2.66
CA GLN A 89 -10.50 -24.06 3.02
C GLN A 89 -10.59 -24.19 4.54
N TRP A 90 -9.67 -23.55 5.27
CA TRP A 90 -9.63 -23.58 6.74
C TRP A 90 -10.98 -23.11 7.35
N ARG A 91 -11.56 -22.01 6.85
CA ARG A 91 -12.88 -21.52 7.30
C ARG A 91 -13.97 -22.52 7.00
N SER A 92 -13.97 -23.16 5.81
CA SER A 92 -14.92 -24.20 5.45
C SER A 92 -14.86 -25.41 6.37
N ASP A 93 -13.66 -25.84 6.75
CA ASP A 93 -13.42 -26.99 7.63
C ASP A 93 -13.88 -26.74 9.08
N ASN A 94 -13.87 -25.47 9.51
CA ASN A 94 -14.33 -25.06 10.84
C ASN A 94 -15.85 -24.79 10.94
N GLY A 95 -16.56 -24.89 9.81
CA GLY A 95 -18.00 -24.68 9.72
C GLY A 95 -18.41 -23.21 9.53
N PRO A 96 -19.72 -22.93 9.55
CA PRO A 96 -20.23 -21.58 9.32
C PRO A 96 -19.82 -20.62 10.46
N GLY A 97 -19.44 -19.40 10.06
CA GLY A 97 -18.99 -18.38 11.01
C GLY A 97 -18.47 -17.13 10.30
N THR A 98 -18.02 -16.17 11.10
CA THR A 98 -17.53 -14.89 10.62
C THR A 98 -16.20 -14.56 11.30
N GLU A 99 -15.26 -14.02 10.53
CA GLU A 99 -14.04 -13.49 11.09
C GLU A 99 -14.31 -12.14 11.76
N ILE A 100 -13.86 -11.98 12.98
CA ILE A 100 -13.93 -10.76 13.76
C ILE A 100 -12.50 -10.29 14.07
N GLY A 101 -12.29 -8.99 14.06
CA GLY A 101 -11.00 -8.41 14.36
C GLY A 101 -11.13 -6.96 14.84
N PRO A 102 -10.07 -6.40 15.39
CA PRO A 102 -10.10 -5.05 15.94
C PRO A 102 -10.27 -4.00 14.84
N GLN A 103 -10.95 -2.92 15.19
CA GLN A 103 -10.94 -1.69 14.39
C GLN A 103 -9.58 -1.03 14.49
N VAL A 104 -9.08 -0.59 13.35
CA VAL A 104 -7.76 0.03 13.23
C VAL A 104 -7.84 1.27 12.33
N ARG A 105 -6.97 2.22 12.63
CA ARG A 105 -6.75 3.44 11.85
C ARG A 105 -5.29 3.51 11.46
N ALA A 106 -4.99 3.41 10.18
CA ALA A 106 -3.62 3.37 9.66
C ALA A 106 -3.38 4.44 8.60
N ALA A 107 -2.13 4.82 8.41
CA ALA A 107 -1.71 5.64 7.28
C ALA A 107 -0.36 5.17 6.76
N GLY A 108 -0.17 5.29 5.45
CA GLY A 108 1.09 4.88 4.83
C GLY A 108 1.21 5.32 3.38
N ARG A 109 2.40 5.09 2.84
CA ARG A 109 2.70 5.32 1.43
C ARG A 109 2.26 4.11 0.60
N ILE A 110 1.57 4.36 -0.50
CA ILE A 110 1.20 3.30 -1.45
C ILE A 110 2.46 2.76 -2.14
N MET A 111 2.72 1.48 -1.92
CA MET A 111 3.86 0.77 -2.51
C MET A 111 3.45 -0.16 -3.66
N LEU A 112 2.22 -0.66 -3.64
CA LEU A 112 1.65 -1.51 -4.67
C LEU A 112 0.15 -1.30 -4.74
N GLN A 113 -0.41 -1.36 -5.96
CA GLN A 113 -1.84 -1.36 -6.20
C GLN A 113 -2.18 -2.40 -7.26
N ARG A 114 -3.24 -3.16 -7.01
CA ARG A 114 -3.77 -4.20 -7.91
C ARG A 114 -5.28 -4.07 -7.98
N ASP A 115 -5.80 -3.80 -9.17
CA ASP A 115 -7.23 -3.64 -9.41
C ASP A 115 -7.82 -4.96 -9.93
N LYS A 116 -8.96 -5.36 -9.35
CA LYS A 116 -9.74 -6.54 -9.74
C LYS A 116 -11.23 -6.20 -9.81
N GLY A 117 -11.63 -5.44 -10.82
CA GLY A 117 -13.01 -5.01 -11.00
C GLY A 117 -13.53 -4.16 -9.84
N LYS A 118 -14.43 -4.71 -9.00
CA LYS A 118 -15.01 -4.03 -7.84
C LYS A 118 -14.17 -4.16 -6.56
N LEU A 119 -12.93 -4.63 -6.69
CA LEU A 119 -11.98 -4.81 -5.59
C LEU A 119 -10.66 -4.17 -5.95
N ARG A 120 -9.99 -3.56 -4.97
CA ARG A 120 -8.60 -3.10 -5.05
C ARG A 120 -7.83 -3.64 -3.88
N PHE A 121 -6.62 -4.08 -4.15
CA PHE A 121 -5.63 -4.41 -3.14
C PHE A 121 -4.54 -3.34 -3.18
N ILE A 122 -4.31 -2.69 -2.05
CA ILE A 122 -3.34 -1.60 -1.92
C ILE A 122 -2.39 -1.95 -0.78
N ASP A 123 -1.10 -2.06 -1.09
CA ASP A 123 -0.10 -2.27 -0.03
C ASP A 123 0.40 -0.89 0.41
N ILE A 124 0.22 -0.57 1.68
CA ILE A 124 0.74 0.65 2.28
C ILE A 124 1.91 0.35 3.21
N GLN A 125 2.82 1.31 3.31
CA GLN A 125 4.00 1.23 4.17
C GLN A 125 4.16 2.49 4.99
N ASP A 126 4.46 2.32 6.27
CA ASP A 126 5.03 3.35 7.13
C ASP A 126 6.45 2.96 7.56
N TRP A 127 7.04 3.69 8.50
CA TRP A 127 8.39 3.40 8.97
C TRP A 127 8.48 2.10 9.82
N SER A 128 7.36 1.57 10.31
CA SER A 128 7.28 0.40 11.17
C SER A 128 6.96 -0.89 10.43
N GLY A 129 6.44 -0.80 9.20
CA GLY A 129 6.12 -2.00 8.42
C GLY A 129 5.24 -1.74 7.21
N LYS A 130 4.77 -2.85 6.63
CA LYS A 130 3.88 -2.89 5.46
C LYS A 130 2.61 -3.66 5.82
N ILE A 131 1.47 -3.26 5.24
CA ILE A 131 0.21 -3.98 5.36
C ILE A 131 -0.61 -3.82 4.09
N GLN A 132 -1.35 -4.87 3.74
CA GLN A 132 -2.30 -4.85 2.64
C GLN A 132 -3.62 -4.21 3.08
N LEU A 133 -4.25 -3.46 2.20
CA LEU A 133 -5.64 -3.02 2.31
C LEU A 133 -6.50 -3.80 1.31
N PHE A 134 -7.64 -4.27 1.77
CA PHE A 134 -8.72 -4.78 0.94
C PHE A 134 -9.77 -3.68 0.80
N VAL A 135 -9.90 -3.13 -0.40
CA VAL A 135 -10.82 -2.03 -0.71
C VAL A 135 -11.91 -2.59 -1.62
N GLY A 136 -13.02 -2.94 -1.06
CA GLY A 136 -14.20 -3.40 -1.80
C GLY A 136 -15.23 -2.29 -1.99
N GLN A 137 -15.76 -2.11 -3.20
CA GLN A 137 -16.74 -1.06 -3.51
C GLN A 137 -17.96 -1.10 -2.57
N LYS A 138 -18.40 -2.30 -2.18
CA LYS A 138 -19.55 -2.45 -1.26
C LYS A 138 -19.25 -2.01 0.18
N GLN A 139 -17.99 -2.14 0.62
CA GLN A 139 -17.57 -1.82 1.98
C GLN A 139 -17.30 -0.32 2.15
N VAL A 140 -16.52 0.26 1.23
CA VAL A 140 -16.13 1.68 1.32
C VAL A 140 -17.16 2.62 0.69
N GLY A 141 -18.10 2.09 -0.09
CA GLY A 141 -19.04 2.89 -0.88
C GLY A 141 -18.47 3.35 -2.22
N GLU A 142 -19.34 3.87 -3.09
CA GLU A 142 -18.98 4.24 -4.46
C GLU A 142 -18.00 5.43 -4.49
N SER A 143 -18.25 6.47 -3.67
CA SER A 143 -17.42 7.67 -3.63
C SER A 143 -15.96 7.38 -3.24
N ASP A 144 -15.73 6.61 -2.17
CA ASP A 144 -14.38 6.26 -1.72
C ASP A 144 -13.71 5.28 -2.69
N PHE A 145 -14.49 4.39 -3.33
CA PHE A 145 -13.97 3.49 -4.33
C PHE A 145 -13.53 4.20 -5.61
N GLU A 146 -14.27 5.22 -6.05
CA GLU A 146 -13.85 6.11 -7.14
C GLU A 146 -12.63 6.95 -6.76
N LEU A 147 -12.60 7.48 -5.53
CA LEU A 147 -11.43 8.20 -5.01
C LEU A 147 -10.17 7.33 -5.06
N ALA A 148 -10.29 6.05 -4.67
CA ALA A 148 -9.19 5.08 -4.77
C ALA A 148 -8.71 4.86 -6.23
N GLY A 149 -9.53 5.16 -7.24
CA GLY A 149 -9.16 5.16 -8.65
C GLY A 149 -8.19 6.28 -9.05
N LEU A 150 -8.12 7.33 -8.24
CA LEU A 150 -7.23 8.47 -8.45
C LEU A 150 -5.88 8.31 -7.73
N PHE A 151 -5.73 7.26 -6.94
CA PHE A 151 -4.49 6.98 -6.23
C PHE A 151 -3.40 6.50 -7.20
N ASP A 152 -2.17 6.84 -6.86
CA ASP A 152 -0.98 6.38 -7.56
C ASP A 152 0.06 5.84 -6.56
N LEU A 153 1.00 5.07 -7.07
CA LEU A 153 2.15 4.64 -6.28
C LEU A 153 2.91 5.86 -5.75
N GLY A 154 3.23 5.84 -4.47
CA GLY A 154 3.90 6.93 -3.78
C GLY A 154 2.95 7.89 -3.05
N ASP A 155 1.65 7.90 -3.34
CA ASP A 155 0.69 8.70 -2.60
C ASP A 155 0.66 8.29 -1.11
N LEU A 156 0.32 9.24 -0.24
CA LEU A 156 0.04 8.96 1.17
C LEU A 156 -1.47 8.88 1.36
N ILE A 157 -1.92 7.82 1.98
CA ILE A 157 -3.33 7.59 2.28
C ILE A 157 -3.51 7.17 3.74
N GLY A 158 -4.70 7.43 4.28
CA GLY A 158 -5.19 6.88 5.52
C GLY A 158 -6.34 5.91 5.29
N VAL A 159 -6.56 5.01 6.22
CA VAL A 159 -7.64 4.03 6.20
C VAL A 159 -8.20 3.82 7.60
N ASP A 160 -9.51 3.79 7.70
CA ASP A 160 -10.23 3.20 8.82
C ASP A 160 -10.81 1.87 8.35
N GLY A 161 -10.67 0.82 9.16
CA GLY A 161 -11.18 -0.49 8.81
C GLY A 161 -10.88 -1.55 9.86
N ARG A 162 -11.27 -2.77 9.56
CA ARG A 162 -11.11 -3.90 10.46
C ARG A 162 -9.92 -4.76 10.05
N LEU A 163 -9.09 -5.14 11.01
CA LEU A 163 -8.01 -6.10 10.81
C LEU A 163 -8.59 -7.49 10.60
N GLY A 164 -8.05 -8.23 9.65
CA GLY A 164 -8.48 -9.58 9.33
C GLY A 164 -7.52 -10.27 8.37
N VAL A 165 -7.91 -11.43 7.85
CA VAL A 165 -7.06 -12.24 6.97
C VAL A 165 -7.78 -12.54 5.66
N THR A 166 -7.09 -12.41 4.53
CA THR A 166 -7.63 -12.77 3.21
C THR A 166 -7.80 -14.27 3.04
N ASN A 167 -8.49 -14.69 1.99
CA ASN A 167 -8.62 -16.11 1.65
C ASN A 167 -7.28 -16.80 1.36
N THR A 168 -6.26 -16.02 1.02
CA THR A 168 -4.90 -16.49 0.73
C THR A 168 -3.97 -16.45 1.95
N GLY A 169 -4.49 -16.16 3.15
CA GLY A 169 -3.69 -16.15 4.38
C GLY A 169 -2.87 -14.88 4.60
N GLU A 170 -3.21 -13.76 3.97
CA GLU A 170 -2.49 -12.49 4.13
C GLU A 170 -3.21 -11.58 5.12
N LEU A 171 -2.46 -11.11 6.15
CA LEU A 171 -2.98 -10.14 7.11
C LEU A 171 -3.30 -8.82 6.41
N THR A 172 -4.52 -8.33 6.57
CA THR A 172 -5.08 -7.28 5.74
C THR A 172 -6.02 -6.38 6.56
N ILE A 173 -6.04 -5.09 6.26
CA ILE A 173 -7.08 -4.19 6.74
C ILE A 173 -8.22 -4.20 5.73
N PHE A 174 -9.40 -4.63 6.12
CA PHE A 174 -10.61 -4.51 5.33
C PHE A 174 -11.13 -3.08 5.48
N ALA A 175 -10.88 -2.28 4.45
CA ALA A 175 -11.19 -0.85 4.47
C ALA A 175 -12.70 -0.60 4.57
N GLU A 176 -13.09 0.29 5.46
CA GLU A 176 -14.44 0.82 5.61
C GLU A 176 -14.51 2.29 5.19
N LYS A 177 -13.39 3.03 5.37
CA LYS A 177 -13.25 4.42 4.90
C LYS A 177 -11.84 4.68 4.44
N LEU A 178 -11.72 5.46 3.35
CA LEU A 178 -10.45 5.92 2.81
C LEU A 178 -10.26 7.41 3.04
N HIS A 179 -9.02 7.81 3.29
CA HIS A 179 -8.62 9.20 3.44
C HIS A 179 -7.45 9.48 2.51
N PHE A 180 -7.62 10.41 1.60
CA PHE A 180 -6.50 10.89 0.79
C PHE A 180 -5.71 11.92 1.61
N LEU A 181 -4.39 11.72 1.74
CA LEU A 181 -3.55 12.59 2.54
C LEU A 181 -2.61 13.44 1.71
N THR A 182 -1.88 12.85 0.75
CA THR A 182 -0.93 13.63 -0.06
C THR A 182 -0.69 12.99 -1.41
N LYS A 183 -0.68 13.79 -2.47
CA LYS A 183 -0.36 13.37 -3.84
C LYS A 183 1.15 13.34 -4.08
N SER A 184 1.64 12.21 -4.57
CA SER A 184 2.98 12.10 -5.14
C SER A 184 2.96 12.46 -6.62
N ILE A 185 3.49 13.60 -6.99
CA ILE A 185 3.54 14.05 -8.39
C ILE A 185 4.65 13.31 -9.15
N GLU A 186 5.82 13.17 -8.54
CA GLU A 186 6.91 12.42 -9.12
C GLU A 186 6.66 10.91 -8.99
N PRO A 187 6.78 10.13 -10.08
CA PRO A 187 6.71 8.68 -10.00
C PRO A 187 7.82 8.12 -9.10
N PRO A 188 7.54 7.09 -8.29
CA PRO A 188 8.58 6.42 -7.54
C PRO A 188 9.55 5.69 -8.48
N PRO A 189 10.78 5.36 -8.02
CA PRO A 189 11.71 4.52 -8.75
C PRO A 189 11.07 3.16 -9.09
N ALA A 190 11.55 2.52 -10.16
CA ALA A 190 11.07 1.20 -10.54
C ALA A 190 11.20 0.21 -9.36
N LYS A 191 10.13 -0.53 -9.08
CA LYS A 191 9.94 -1.35 -7.88
C LYS A 191 11.07 -2.35 -7.58
N HIS A 192 11.71 -2.88 -8.62
CA HIS A 192 12.73 -3.93 -8.48
C HIS A 192 14.17 -3.40 -8.49
N VAL A 193 14.35 -2.14 -8.85
CA VAL A 193 15.70 -1.55 -9.00
C VAL A 193 15.99 -0.57 -7.87
N GLY A 194 14.95 0.05 -7.29
CA GLY A 194 15.13 1.12 -6.33
C GLY A 194 15.92 2.28 -6.94
N MET A 195 16.61 3.02 -6.10
CA MET A 195 17.54 4.06 -6.53
C MET A 195 18.97 3.50 -6.47
N THR A 196 19.60 3.26 -7.62
CA THR A 196 20.93 2.62 -7.71
C THR A 196 22.07 3.62 -7.74
N ASP A 197 21.88 4.79 -8.35
CA ASP A 197 22.89 5.83 -8.47
C ASP A 197 23.28 6.41 -7.09
N PRO A 198 24.55 6.30 -6.66
CA PRO A 198 25.01 6.78 -5.35
C PRO A 198 24.82 8.28 -5.15
N GLU A 199 25.01 9.09 -6.20
CA GLU A 199 24.86 10.54 -6.12
C GLU A 199 23.38 10.93 -5.96
N LEU A 200 22.49 10.34 -6.76
CA LEU A 200 21.04 10.55 -6.64
C LEU A 200 20.53 10.09 -5.27
N ARG A 201 21.02 8.97 -4.74
CA ARG A 201 20.69 8.50 -3.38
C ARG A 201 21.08 9.50 -2.28
N GLN A 202 22.18 10.21 -2.46
CA GLN A 202 22.58 11.27 -1.53
C GLN A 202 21.73 12.53 -1.69
N ARG A 203 21.48 12.96 -2.92
CA ARG A 203 20.69 14.18 -3.22
C ARG A 203 19.20 14.00 -2.90
N ARG A 204 18.63 12.82 -3.18
CA ARG A 204 17.22 12.48 -2.92
C ARG A 204 17.09 11.46 -1.78
N ARG A 205 17.73 11.75 -0.64
CA ARG A 205 17.75 10.85 0.51
C ARG A 205 16.35 10.38 0.96
N TYR A 206 15.35 11.25 0.88
CA TYR A 206 13.97 10.92 1.21
C TYR A 206 13.38 9.80 0.34
N VAL A 207 13.80 9.70 -0.93
CA VAL A 207 13.42 8.59 -1.82
C VAL A 207 14.19 7.33 -1.44
N ASP A 208 15.49 7.44 -1.23
CA ASP A 208 16.37 6.33 -0.81
C ASP A 208 15.86 5.67 0.49
N LEU A 209 15.42 6.46 1.47
CA LEU A 209 14.85 5.98 2.73
C LEU A 209 13.49 5.28 2.54
N ALA A 210 12.70 5.70 1.56
CA ALA A 210 11.35 5.19 1.34
C ALA A 210 11.31 3.94 0.46
N TYR A 211 12.25 3.79 -0.47
CA TYR A 211 12.18 2.77 -1.53
C TYR A 211 13.35 1.79 -1.58
N ASN A 212 14.43 2.04 -0.83
CA ASN A 212 15.55 1.10 -0.75
C ASN A 212 15.53 0.36 0.59
N ASP A 213 15.43 -0.96 0.52
CA ASP A 213 15.32 -1.82 1.70
C ASP A 213 16.54 -1.69 2.64
N GLY A 214 16.30 -1.67 3.94
CA GLY A 214 17.31 -1.61 5.00
C GLY A 214 18.06 -0.27 5.13
N VAL A 215 17.77 0.73 4.30
CA VAL A 215 18.41 2.06 4.42
C VAL A 215 17.88 2.78 5.65
N LEU A 216 16.56 2.81 5.85
CA LEU A 216 15.94 3.43 7.01
C LEU A 216 16.45 2.79 8.32
N ASP A 217 16.50 1.48 8.40
CA ASP A 217 16.97 0.74 9.59
C ASP A 217 18.41 1.10 9.96
N ARG A 218 19.27 1.24 8.96
CA ARG A 218 20.68 1.68 9.18
C ARG A 218 20.75 3.08 9.79
N PHE A 219 19.91 4.01 9.36
CA PHE A 219 19.86 5.37 9.92
C PHE A 219 19.27 5.34 11.34
N MET A 220 18.19 4.60 11.57
CA MET A 220 17.56 4.46 12.88
C MET A 220 18.54 3.85 13.90
N ASN A 221 19.29 2.82 13.50
CA ASN A 221 20.28 2.17 14.39
C ASN A 221 21.49 3.05 14.70
N ARG A 222 21.84 4.02 13.85
CA ARG A 222 22.89 4.99 14.14
C ARG A 222 22.46 6.10 15.08
N SER A 223 21.16 6.33 15.21
CA SER A 223 20.58 7.39 16.06
C SER A 223 20.25 6.91 17.47
N LYS A 224 20.40 5.62 17.73
CA LYS A 224 20.30 4.99 19.05
C LYS A 224 21.66 4.91 19.73
#